data_6b2a987db85b7b7506c1940b26fe9d81
#
_entry.id   6b2a987db85b7b7506c1940b26fe9d81
#
_cell.length_a   1.000
_cell.length_b   1.000
_cell.length_c   1.000
_cell.angle_alpha   90.00
_cell.angle_beta   90.00
_cell.angle_gamma   90.00
#
_symmetry.space_group_name_H-M   'P 1'
#
loop_
_entity.id
_entity.type
_entity.pdbx_description
1 polymer ?
#
loop_
_entity_poly.entity_id
_entity_poly.type
_entity_poly.pdbx_seq_one_letter_code
_entity_poly.pdbx_strand_id
1 'polypeptide(L)'
;MACLRRCVVLNQLLSELAHTHGGTNAAPPAADAVAAGAQLLSRLRHVHYVDAGLPARGAHPTDAAVAATLGALGRPPRVLFHGTPRQWRDPSRPWLKEEMERAVAMLDEAGVPTATREYVSDAPLNLETHFRCVELFNLGL
;
A
#
# COMPACT_ATOMS: atom_id res chain seq x y z
N MET A 1 -10.64 -3.44 -16.79
CA MET A 1 -10.61 -4.19 -15.50
C MET A 1 -9.22 -4.48 -14.93
N ALA A 2 -8.17 -3.84 -15.39
CA ALA A 2 -6.78 -4.16 -14.98
C ALA A 2 -6.28 -3.42 -13.71
N CYS A 3 -6.94 -2.38 -13.24
CA CYS A 3 -6.48 -1.60 -12.09
C CYS A 3 -6.73 -2.29 -10.72
N LEU A 4 -7.78 -3.10 -10.61
CA LEU A 4 -8.25 -3.72 -9.37
C LEU A 4 -7.31 -4.78 -8.75
N ARG A 5 -6.33 -5.31 -9.50
CA ARG A 5 -5.44 -6.37 -9.00
C ARG A 5 -4.02 -5.90 -8.67
N ARG A 6 -3.67 -4.66 -8.99
CA ARG A 6 -2.29 -4.17 -8.80
C ARG A 6 -1.91 -3.99 -7.33
N CYS A 7 -2.85 -3.58 -6.48
CA CYS A 7 -2.62 -3.49 -5.05
C CYS A 7 -2.32 -4.86 -4.41
N VAL A 8 -2.98 -5.94 -4.86
CA VAL A 8 -2.71 -7.31 -4.40
C VAL A 8 -1.28 -7.73 -4.73
N VAL A 9 -0.84 -7.50 -5.96
CA VAL A 9 0.54 -7.82 -6.38
C VAL A 9 1.56 -7.02 -5.56
N LEU A 10 1.29 -5.74 -5.32
CA LEU A 10 2.16 -4.89 -4.49
C LEU A 10 2.20 -5.39 -3.04
N ASN A 11 1.04 -5.69 -2.45
CA ASN A 11 0.98 -6.22 -1.08
C ASN A 11 1.71 -7.57 -0.96
N GLN A 12 1.53 -8.47 -1.94
CA GLN A 12 2.23 -9.74 -1.98
C GLN A 12 3.75 -9.53 -2.09
N LEU A 13 4.20 -8.67 -2.98
CA LEU A 13 5.63 -8.35 -3.13
C LEU A 13 6.21 -7.81 -1.82
N LEU A 14 5.54 -6.86 -1.16
CA LEU A 14 5.98 -6.31 0.12
C LEU A 14 6.01 -7.39 1.21
N SER A 15 5.02 -8.27 1.25
CA SER A 15 4.96 -9.39 2.19
C SER A 15 6.10 -10.40 1.96
N GLU A 16 6.36 -10.80 0.73
CA GLU A 16 7.48 -11.69 0.39
C GLU A 16 8.83 -11.07 0.75
N LEU A 17 9.03 -9.78 0.46
CA LEU A 17 10.23 -9.06 0.84
C LEU A 17 10.39 -8.96 2.36
N ALA A 18 9.31 -8.75 3.11
CA ALA A 18 9.34 -8.74 4.57
C ALA A 18 9.72 -10.11 5.14
N HIS A 19 9.14 -11.19 4.61
CA HIS A 19 9.44 -12.56 5.06
C HIS A 19 10.87 -12.97 4.74
N THR A 20 11.44 -12.55 3.62
CA THR A 20 12.85 -12.83 3.29
C THR A 20 13.84 -12.09 4.19
N HIS A 21 13.43 -10.94 4.77
CA HIS A 21 14.26 -10.18 5.71
C HIS A 21 14.05 -10.58 7.18
N GLY A 22 12.84 -11.05 7.52
CA GLY A 22 12.43 -11.34 8.91
C GLY A 22 12.77 -12.74 9.46
N GLY A 23 13.35 -13.63 8.67
CA GLY A 23 13.84 -14.93 9.15
C GLY A 23 12.77 -15.87 9.71
N THR A 24 11.60 -15.97 9.11
CA THR A 24 10.56 -16.92 9.52
C THR A 24 10.84 -18.33 9.00
N ASN A 25 10.38 -19.36 9.72
CA ASN A 25 10.63 -20.81 9.65
C ASN A 25 10.42 -21.54 8.29
N ALA A 26 10.45 -20.86 7.18
CA ALA A 26 10.54 -21.46 5.85
C ALA A 26 12.00 -21.78 5.50
N ALA A 27 12.24 -22.73 4.62
CA ALA A 27 13.59 -23.01 4.12
C ALA A 27 14.28 -21.70 3.71
N PRO A 28 15.54 -21.48 4.11
CA PRO A 28 16.21 -20.20 3.85
C PRO A 28 16.20 -19.92 2.34
N PRO A 29 15.71 -18.75 1.90
CA PRO A 29 15.78 -18.37 0.50
C PRO A 29 17.25 -18.35 0.05
N ALA A 30 17.49 -18.57 -1.23
CA ALA A 30 18.83 -18.48 -1.79
C ALA A 30 19.46 -17.12 -1.41
N ALA A 31 20.72 -17.11 -1.01
CA ALA A 31 21.41 -15.91 -0.56
C ALA A 31 21.31 -14.75 -1.59
N ASP A 32 21.33 -15.07 -2.87
CA ASP A 32 21.17 -14.09 -3.96
C ASP A 32 19.76 -13.45 -3.97
N ALA A 33 18.72 -14.21 -3.62
CA ALA A 33 17.34 -13.68 -3.54
C ALA A 33 17.19 -12.72 -2.35
N VAL A 34 17.79 -13.03 -1.22
CA VAL A 34 17.81 -12.15 -0.03
C VAL A 34 18.56 -10.85 -0.36
N ALA A 35 19.71 -10.94 -1.00
CA ALA A 35 20.51 -9.78 -1.39
C ALA A 35 19.77 -8.88 -2.40
N ALA A 36 19.11 -9.49 -3.39
CA ALA A 36 18.31 -8.76 -4.37
C ALA A 36 17.10 -8.06 -3.72
N GLY A 37 16.41 -8.73 -2.79
CA GLY A 37 15.30 -8.15 -2.02
C GLY A 37 15.76 -6.95 -1.17
N ALA A 38 16.87 -7.09 -0.45
CA ALA A 38 17.46 -6.00 0.33
C ALA A 38 17.83 -4.81 -0.55
N GLN A 39 18.41 -5.06 -1.72
CA GLN A 39 18.76 -4.01 -2.67
C GLN A 39 17.52 -3.30 -3.22
N LEU A 40 16.45 -4.03 -3.52
CA LEU A 40 15.18 -3.43 -3.94
C LEU A 40 14.60 -2.52 -2.85
N LEU A 41 14.49 -3.03 -1.63
CA LEU A 41 13.97 -2.26 -0.48
C LEU A 41 14.80 -1.00 -0.21
N SER A 42 16.12 -1.08 -0.29
CA SER A 42 17.01 0.08 -0.06
C SER A 42 16.83 1.19 -1.09
N ARG A 43 16.34 0.87 -2.28
CA ARG A 43 16.07 1.82 -3.38
C ARG A 43 14.64 2.35 -3.37
N LEU A 44 13.73 1.72 -2.65
CA LEU A 44 12.34 2.13 -2.57
C LEU A 44 12.24 3.50 -1.89
N ARG A 45 11.61 4.46 -2.55
CA ARG A 45 11.43 5.83 -2.01
C ARG A 45 9.97 6.14 -1.73
N HIS A 46 9.09 5.74 -2.63
CA HIS A 46 7.67 5.97 -2.49
C HIS A 46 6.90 4.71 -2.87
N VAL A 47 5.82 4.47 -2.17
CA VAL A 47 4.79 3.46 -2.49
C VAL A 47 3.47 4.18 -2.58
N HIS A 48 2.79 4.09 -3.71
CA HIS A 48 1.53 4.77 -3.96
C HIS A 48 0.40 3.76 -4.14
N TYR A 49 -0.60 3.84 -3.28
CA TYR A 49 -1.88 3.17 -3.43
C TYR A 49 -2.86 4.15 -4.06
N VAL A 50 -3.09 4.03 -5.36
CA VAL A 50 -3.94 4.97 -6.11
C VAL A 50 -5.31 4.35 -6.32
N ASP A 51 -6.31 4.92 -5.63
CA ASP A 51 -7.71 4.49 -5.60
C ASP A 51 -7.85 2.96 -5.47
N ALA A 52 -7.02 2.39 -4.58
CA ALA A 52 -6.94 0.96 -4.35
C ALA A 52 -8.23 0.44 -3.72
N GLY A 53 -8.83 -0.57 -4.32
CA GLY A 53 -10.06 -1.15 -3.82
C GLY A 53 -10.30 -2.55 -4.36
N LEU A 54 -10.84 -3.41 -3.51
CA LEU A 54 -11.21 -4.79 -3.81
C LEU A 54 -12.65 -5.06 -3.36
N PRO A 55 -13.32 -6.09 -3.94
CA PRO A 55 -14.64 -6.52 -3.47
C PRO A 55 -14.60 -7.18 -2.07
N ALA A 56 -13.41 -7.43 -1.54
CA ALA A 56 -13.15 -7.97 -0.21
C ALA A 56 -11.93 -7.26 0.41
N ARG A 57 -11.62 -7.58 1.68
CA ARG A 57 -10.40 -7.08 2.35
C ARG A 57 -9.12 -7.53 1.63
N GLY A 58 -8.02 -6.77 1.76
CA GLY A 58 -6.72 -7.05 1.17
C GLY A 58 -6.23 -6.00 0.16
N ALA A 59 -6.89 -4.85 0.07
CA ALA A 59 -6.48 -3.76 -0.81
C ALA A 59 -5.25 -2.99 -0.30
N HIS A 60 -5.06 -2.92 1.02
CA HIS A 60 -4.00 -2.15 1.68
C HIS A 60 -3.09 -3.03 2.52
N PRO A 61 -1.84 -2.61 2.80
CA PRO A 61 -0.85 -3.41 3.53
C PRO A 61 -1.15 -3.37 5.04
N THR A 62 -1.95 -4.30 5.52
CA THR A 62 -2.29 -4.46 6.95
C THR A 62 -1.52 -5.61 7.62
N ASP A 63 -0.35 -5.94 7.08
CA ASP A 63 0.55 -6.94 7.63
C ASP A 63 1.61 -6.26 8.52
N ALA A 64 1.65 -6.64 9.81
CA ALA A 64 2.57 -6.09 10.78
C ALA A 64 4.05 -6.38 10.44
N ALA A 65 4.34 -7.52 9.81
CA ALA A 65 5.69 -7.86 9.38
C ALA A 65 6.17 -6.93 8.25
N VAL A 66 5.27 -6.56 7.34
CA VAL A 66 5.56 -5.55 6.30
C VAL A 66 5.86 -4.19 6.92
N ALA A 67 5.02 -3.72 7.84
CA ALA A 67 5.21 -2.44 8.50
C ALA A 67 6.55 -2.41 9.27
N ALA A 68 6.84 -3.44 10.07
CA ALA A 68 8.08 -3.55 10.82
C ALA A 68 9.32 -3.58 9.92
N THR A 69 9.26 -4.34 8.81
CA THR A 69 10.37 -4.43 7.85
C THR A 69 10.64 -3.09 7.19
N LEU A 70 9.60 -2.39 6.74
CA LEU A 70 9.75 -1.07 6.12
C LEU A 70 10.29 -0.04 7.12
N GLY A 71 9.83 -0.07 8.37
CA GLY A 71 10.28 0.83 9.44
C GLY A 71 11.72 0.59 9.87
N ALA A 72 12.19 -0.67 9.81
CA ALA A 72 13.57 -1.04 10.13
C ALA A 72 14.60 -0.64 9.06
N LEU A 73 14.17 -0.19 7.89
CA LEU A 73 15.08 0.30 6.86
C LEU A 73 15.79 1.58 7.34
N GLY A 74 17.08 1.72 7.06
CA GLY A 74 17.85 2.93 7.37
C GLY A 74 17.26 4.20 6.76
N ARG A 75 16.44 4.06 5.72
CA ARG A 75 15.63 5.10 5.09
C ARG A 75 14.28 4.50 4.68
N PRO A 76 13.25 4.53 5.54
CA PRO A 76 11.93 4.07 5.21
C PRO A 76 11.34 4.78 3.98
N PRO A 77 10.65 4.05 3.08
CA PRO A 77 9.94 4.69 1.99
C PRO A 77 8.73 5.47 2.53
N ARG A 78 8.32 6.49 1.81
CA ARG A 78 7.05 7.15 2.10
C ARG A 78 5.90 6.37 1.46
N VAL A 79 4.88 6.01 2.23
CA VAL A 79 3.69 5.30 1.73
C VAL A 79 2.52 6.28 1.60
N LEU A 80 1.96 6.39 0.40
CA LEU A 80 0.95 7.38 0.08
C LEU A 80 -0.34 6.70 -0.38
N PHE A 81 -1.45 7.10 0.23
CA PHE A 81 -2.78 6.61 -0.07
C PHE A 81 -3.57 7.70 -0.78
N HIS A 82 -3.94 7.44 -2.02
CA HIS A 82 -4.72 8.32 -2.87
C HIS A 82 -6.08 7.67 -3.10
N GLY A 83 -7.15 8.36 -2.76
CA GLY A 83 -8.49 7.79 -2.90
C GLY A 83 -9.52 8.81 -3.37
N THR A 84 -10.70 8.29 -3.63
CA THR A 84 -11.88 9.05 -4.02
C THR A 84 -13.02 8.77 -3.05
N PRO A 85 -14.09 9.58 -3.03
CA PRO A 85 -15.29 9.27 -2.27
C PRO A 85 -15.84 7.86 -2.55
N ARG A 86 -15.72 7.40 -3.79
CA ARG A 86 -16.11 6.04 -4.19
C ARG A 86 -15.37 4.94 -3.40
N GLN A 87 -14.11 5.16 -3.02
CA GLN A 87 -13.37 4.18 -2.23
C GLN A 87 -13.54 4.40 -0.72
N TRP A 88 -13.59 5.64 -0.27
CA TRP A 88 -13.51 5.92 1.15
C TRP A 88 -14.83 6.30 1.81
N ARG A 89 -15.90 6.56 1.02
CA ARG A 89 -17.21 6.96 1.54
C ARG A 89 -18.37 6.08 1.05
N ASP A 90 -18.10 5.02 0.28
CA ASP A 90 -19.13 4.10 -0.19
C ASP A 90 -19.63 3.23 0.98
N PRO A 91 -20.89 3.39 1.42
CA PRO A 91 -21.44 2.65 2.55
C PRO A 91 -21.57 1.15 2.26
N SER A 92 -21.56 0.75 1.00
CA SER A 92 -21.59 -0.67 0.62
C SER A 92 -20.23 -1.36 0.76
N ARG A 93 -19.13 -0.59 0.97
CA ARG A 93 -17.77 -1.09 1.08
C ARG A 93 -16.96 -0.40 2.18
N PRO A 94 -17.47 -0.35 3.42
CA PRO A 94 -16.83 0.39 4.52
C PRO A 94 -15.42 -0.12 4.84
N TRP A 95 -15.15 -1.42 4.55
CA TRP A 95 -13.86 -2.04 4.81
C TRP A 95 -12.69 -1.37 4.06
N LEU A 96 -12.92 -0.67 2.94
CA LEU A 96 -11.84 -0.04 2.17
C LEU A 96 -11.21 1.12 2.95
N LYS A 97 -12.05 1.96 3.56
CA LYS A 97 -11.58 3.04 4.44
C LYS A 97 -10.95 2.50 5.71
N GLU A 98 -11.62 1.56 6.37
CA GLU A 98 -11.11 0.92 7.60
C GLU A 98 -9.73 0.29 7.39
N GLU A 99 -9.52 -0.40 6.27
CA GLU A 99 -8.24 -1.00 5.91
C GLU A 99 -7.16 0.04 5.67
N MET A 100 -7.48 1.11 4.94
CA MET A 100 -6.55 2.21 4.70
C MET A 100 -6.14 2.88 6.03
N GLU A 101 -7.10 3.22 6.88
CA GLU A 101 -6.84 3.83 8.19
C GLU A 101 -5.99 2.91 9.09
N ARG A 102 -6.27 1.60 9.08
CA ARG A 102 -5.48 0.61 9.80
C ARG A 102 -4.05 0.51 9.24
N ALA A 103 -3.88 0.51 7.92
CA ALA A 103 -2.57 0.47 7.29
C ALA A 103 -1.75 1.73 7.66
N VAL A 104 -2.36 2.90 7.63
CA VAL A 104 -1.72 4.16 8.07
C VAL A 104 -1.26 4.05 9.51
N ALA A 105 -2.14 3.65 10.43
CA ALA A 105 -1.80 3.54 11.86
C ALA A 105 -0.62 2.57 12.10
N MET A 106 -0.64 1.40 11.45
CA MET A 106 0.43 0.40 11.59
C MET A 106 1.76 0.87 11.02
N LEU A 107 1.73 1.56 9.89
CA LEU A 107 2.94 2.10 9.25
C LEU A 107 3.53 3.26 10.08
N ASP A 108 2.68 4.17 10.57
CA ASP A 108 3.11 5.29 11.42
C ASP A 108 3.71 4.77 12.74
N GLU A 109 3.10 3.75 13.37
CA GLU A 109 3.64 3.10 14.57
C GLU A 109 5.02 2.47 14.31
N ALA A 110 5.24 1.94 13.12
CA ALA A 110 6.53 1.38 12.68
C ALA A 110 7.54 2.47 12.25
N GLY A 111 7.20 3.75 12.27
CA GLY A 111 8.07 4.85 11.85
C GLY A 111 8.18 5.02 10.33
N VAL A 112 7.25 4.45 9.56
CA VAL A 112 7.17 4.62 8.10
C VAL A 112 6.35 5.88 7.80
N PRO A 113 6.90 6.90 7.13
CA PRO A 113 6.16 8.12 6.81
C PRO A 113 4.97 7.83 5.89
N THR A 114 3.77 8.26 6.30
CA THR A 114 2.56 8.11 5.50
C THR A 114 1.96 9.45 5.08
N ALA A 115 1.11 9.44 4.06
CA ALA A 115 0.20 10.52 3.74
C ALA A 115 -1.05 9.99 3.04
N THR A 116 -2.17 10.69 3.25
CA THR A 116 -3.45 10.39 2.61
C THR A 116 -3.92 11.60 1.82
N ARG A 117 -4.52 11.37 0.66
CA ARG A 117 -5.12 12.43 -0.16
C ARG A 117 -6.41 11.94 -0.80
N GLU A 118 -7.50 12.65 -0.56
CA GLU A 118 -8.76 12.43 -1.23
C GLU A 118 -8.88 13.38 -2.42
N TYR A 119 -9.21 12.82 -3.58
CA TYR A 119 -9.44 13.56 -4.82
C TYR A 119 -10.92 13.69 -5.10
N VAL A 120 -11.32 14.80 -5.71
CA VAL A 120 -12.71 15.07 -6.13
C VAL A 120 -13.74 14.80 -5.04
N SER A 121 -13.51 15.35 -3.85
CA SER A 121 -14.28 15.09 -2.62
C SER A 121 -15.80 15.28 -2.75
N ASP A 122 -16.24 16.13 -3.68
CA ASP A 122 -17.66 16.41 -3.94
C ASP A 122 -18.25 15.62 -5.11
N ALA A 123 -17.46 14.70 -5.70
CA ALA A 123 -17.89 13.92 -6.84
C ALA A 123 -18.79 12.73 -6.43
N PRO A 124 -19.66 12.26 -7.34
CA PRO A 124 -20.52 11.12 -7.09
C PRO A 124 -19.70 9.81 -6.93
N LEU A 125 -20.29 8.83 -6.22
CA LEU A 125 -19.69 7.52 -5.96
C LEU A 125 -19.77 6.59 -7.18
N ASN A 126 -19.15 6.96 -8.28
CA ASN A 126 -19.21 6.22 -9.54
C ASN A 126 -17.79 5.89 -10.08
N LEU A 127 -17.76 5.14 -11.18
CA LEU A 127 -16.52 4.69 -11.79
C LEU A 127 -15.76 5.83 -12.50
N GLU A 128 -16.46 6.86 -12.99
CA GLU A 128 -15.85 8.02 -13.60
C GLU A 128 -14.97 8.78 -12.60
N THR A 129 -15.43 8.91 -11.36
CA THR A 129 -14.66 9.49 -10.26
C THR A 129 -13.33 8.75 -10.04
N HIS A 130 -13.33 7.41 -10.17
CA HIS A 130 -12.11 6.61 -10.12
C HIS A 130 -11.11 7.00 -11.23
N PHE A 131 -11.56 7.15 -12.46
CA PHE A 131 -10.67 7.54 -13.56
C PHE A 131 -10.12 8.96 -13.39
N ARG A 132 -10.95 9.89 -12.89
CA ARG A 132 -10.48 11.24 -12.57
C ARG A 132 -9.38 11.28 -11.51
N CYS A 133 -9.39 10.35 -10.54
CA CYS A 133 -8.29 10.24 -9.58
C CYS A 133 -6.96 9.96 -10.30
N VAL A 134 -6.98 9.06 -11.29
CA VAL A 134 -5.77 8.69 -12.05
C VAL A 134 -5.26 9.86 -12.89
N GLU A 135 -6.17 10.65 -13.46
CA GLU A 135 -5.83 11.86 -14.23
C GLU A 135 -5.22 12.97 -13.35
N LEU A 136 -5.75 13.14 -12.14
CA LEU A 136 -5.31 14.16 -11.19
C LEU A 136 -4.13 13.71 -10.33
N PHE A 137 -3.80 12.42 -10.38
CA PHE A 137 -2.72 11.86 -9.60
C PHE A 137 -1.38 12.50 -9.97
N ASN A 138 -0.71 13.05 -8.96
CA ASN A 138 0.60 13.66 -9.10
C ASN A 138 1.59 12.99 -8.14
N LEU A 139 2.74 12.60 -8.68
CA LEU A 139 3.85 12.01 -7.92
C LEU A 139 4.55 13.00 -6.99
N GLY A 140 4.34 14.31 -7.17
CA GLY A 140 4.95 15.39 -6.42
C GLY A 140 4.17 15.75 -5.14
N LEU A 141 4.01 14.81 -4.23
CA LEU A 141 3.53 15.09 -2.87
C LEU A 141 4.68 15.40 -1.92
#